data_4b19e3432827be9a40f340f2c6977606
#
_entry.id   4b19e3432827be9a40f340f2c6977606
#
_cell.length_a   1.000
_cell.length_b   1.000
_cell.length_c   1.000
_cell.angle_alpha   90.00
_cell.angle_beta   90.00
_cell.angle_gamma   90.00
#
_symmetry.space_group_name_H-M   'P 1'
#
loop_
_entity.id
_entity.type
_entity.pdbx_description
1 polymer ?
#
loop_
_entity_poly.entity_id
_entity_poly.type
_entity_poly.pdbx_seq_one_letter_code
_entity_poly.pdbx_strand_id
1 'polypeptide(L)'
;MDMVRYLISVVSVAVLGGCADYDAELMVADQSQDTAPLSFAVISDVHFGSTTGEGAMVKVPRALKYLSSYGELDAFVVVGDLTESGKRSEYELLVQVFADESNLSYPIDQFLFMMGNHDNYNGNAKSNYQKSLRPFNGGENYPFHSYCVIKGYPFITVSMFGTESNDIDDPSAGSEAYPEETIEWLEQKMALAARECPDKPIFVFTHMPPRWTSIGTWTEHGNGEAWCMSSLNPVLDEYPQAVVFAGHTHYTLGDPRSIHQGVNPDSKRQNYFTVINTSSTSYCELPYGVVDDGVKPMGYDCVTEGLIVNELPNGDIEIRRYDTYRNEEIYPDNRWVLKAPFDGSQFTYADLRDADDNPLGKHLYDGKPSPWFSEGSSLALEVSSSSVTVTFPQADDNDCVSRYSIAVTDVELNEVVASASVFSLFYLNSDMPETLTHTLSGLAPGKEYSIEVRACDSYENVSAPLRSLFRATSSALP
;
A
#
# COMPACT_ATOMS: atom_id res chain seq x y z
N MET A 1 -12.83 -33.50 26.67
CA MET A 1 -12.20 -33.80 25.36
C MET A 1 -13.34 -34.06 24.39
N ASP A 2 -14.02 -33.01 23.99
CA ASP A 2 -15.14 -33.09 23.06
C ASP A 2 -14.77 -32.25 21.81
N MET A 3 -14.52 -33.01 20.75
CA MET A 3 -14.32 -32.45 19.40
C MET A 3 -15.68 -31.93 18.94
N VAL A 4 -15.84 -30.61 18.92
CA VAL A 4 -16.96 -29.96 18.24
C VAL A 4 -16.72 -30.05 16.75
N ARG A 5 -17.47 -30.90 16.07
CA ARG A 5 -17.51 -30.98 14.61
C ARG A 5 -18.41 -29.87 14.12
N TYR A 6 -17.80 -28.84 13.48
CA TYR A 6 -18.55 -27.87 12.71
C TYR A 6 -19.15 -28.54 11.46
N LEU A 7 -20.46 -28.47 11.34
CA LEU A 7 -21.19 -28.87 10.13
C LEU A 7 -21.06 -27.71 9.14
N ILE A 8 -20.31 -27.92 8.06
CA ILE A 8 -20.22 -26.99 6.93
C ILE A 8 -21.48 -27.14 6.11
N SER A 9 -22.32 -26.09 6.08
CA SER A 9 -23.46 -26.01 5.17
C SER A 9 -23.02 -25.36 3.87
N VAL A 10 -22.94 -26.14 2.80
CA VAL A 10 -22.66 -25.64 1.46
C VAL A 10 -23.95 -25.07 0.87
N VAL A 11 -24.02 -23.77 0.67
CA VAL A 11 -25.07 -23.16 -0.16
C VAL A 11 -24.54 -23.04 -1.59
N SER A 12 -24.80 -24.05 -2.41
CA SER A 12 -24.44 -24.04 -3.81
C SER A 12 -25.45 -23.23 -4.61
N VAL A 13 -25.05 -22.08 -5.11
CA VAL A 13 -25.79 -21.35 -6.16
C VAL A 13 -25.19 -21.76 -7.51
N ALA A 14 -25.88 -22.65 -8.22
CA ALA A 14 -25.47 -23.08 -9.55
C ALA A 14 -25.62 -21.92 -10.54
N VAL A 15 -24.52 -21.38 -11.03
CA VAL A 15 -24.46 -20.48 -12.20
C VAL A 15 -24.11 -21.31 -13.42
N LEU A 16 -25.00 -21.29 -14.42
CA LEU A 16 -24.84 -22.01 -15.68
C LEU A 16 -23.92 -21.22 -16.61
N GLY A 17 -22.82 -21.83 -17.01
CA GLY A 17 -22.09 -21.54 -18.23
C GLY A 17 -20.77 -20.78 -17.99
N GLY A 18 -19.64 -21.48 -18.10
CA GLY A 18 -18.42 -20.82 -17.96
C GLY A 18 -17.21 -21.56 -18.52
N CYS A 19 -16.07 -21.23 -18.19
CA CYS A 19 -14.79 -21.83 -18.54
C CYS A 19 -14.29 -22.67 -17.35
N ALA A 20 -13.69 -23.82 -17.61
CA ALA A 20 -13.31 -24.81 -16.62
C ALA A 20 -12.27 -24.36 -15.57
N ASP A 21 -11.63 -23.19 -15.77
CA ASP A 21 -10.64 -22.63 -14.83
C ASP A 21 -11.25 -21.76 -13.73
N TYR A 22 -12.53 -21.38 -13.85
CA TYR A 22 -13.25 -20.51 -12.89
C TYR A 22 -14.26 -21.28 -12.01
N ASP A 23 -14.33 -22.61 -12.15
CA ASP A 23 -15.34 -23.45 -11.49
C ASP A 23 -15.00 -23.82 -10.03
N ALA A 24 -13.81 -23.45 -9.54
CA ALA A 24 -13.46 -23.71 -8.15
C ALA A 24 -14.12 -22.65 -7.24
N GLU A 25 -14.92 -23.12 -6.27
CA GLU A 25 -15.55 -22.26 -5.28
C GLU A 25 -14.70 -22.20 -4.00
N LEU A 26 -14.67 -21.04 -3.35
CA LEU A 26 -14.08 -20.88 -2.04
C LEU A 26 -15.06 -21.42 -0.97
N MET A 27 -14.59 -22.30 -0.12
CA MET A 27 -15.36 -22.78 1.02
C MET A 27 -15.27 -21.75 2.15
N VAL A 28 -16.38 -21.10 2.47
CA VAL A 28 -16.48 -20.09 3.54
C VAL A 28 -17.24 -20.68 4.73
N ALA A 29 -16.80 -20.35 5.94
CA ALA A 29 -17.50 -20.71 7.17
C ALA A 29 -18.88 -20.05 7.22
N ASP A 30 -19.90 -20.81 7.70
CA ASP A 30 -21.26 -20.26 7.90
C ASP A 30 -21.26 -19.29 9.09
N GLN A 31 -21.35 -18.00 8.81
CA GLN A 31 -21.42 -16.93 9.82
C GLN A 31 -22.86 -16.36 9.99
N SER A 32 -23.87 -17.03 9.47
CA SER A 32 -25.27 -16.54 9.44
C SER A 32 -25.87 -16.25 10.83
N GLN A 33 -25.27 -16.76 11.89
CA GLN A 33 -25.70 -16.59 13.29
C GLN A 33 -24.85 -15.52 14.04
N ASP A 34 -23.76 -15.04 13.45
CA ASP A 34 -22.89 -14.08 14.10
C ASP A 34 -23.39 -12.65 13.86
N THR A 35 -23.67 -11.94 14.96
CA THR A 35 -24.15 -10.55 14.96
C THR A 35 -23.08 -9.56 15.41
N ALA A 36 -21.86 -10.02 15.67
CA ALA A 36 -20.74 -9.10 15.98
C ALA A 36 -20.39 -8.25 14.75
N PRO A 37 -19.88 -7.03 14.95
CA PRO A 37 -19.41 -6.20 13.84
C PRO A 37 -18.30 -6.91 13.03
N LEU A 38 -18.25 -6.63 11.72
CA LEU A 38 -17.19 -7.14 10.86
C LEU A 38 -15.82 -6.65 11.32
N SER A 39 -14.85 -7.57 11.38
CA SER A 39 -13.44 -7.25 11.61
C SER A 39 -12.54 -8.15 10.76
N PHE A 40 -11.64 -7.57 9.98
CA PHE A 40 -10.67 -8.34 9.19
C PHE A 40 -9.32 -7.63 9.09
N ALA A 41 -8.27 -8.40 8.81
CA ALA A 41 -6.93 -7.89 8.57
C ALA A 41 -6.54 -8.02 7.10
N VAL A 42 -5.64 -7.13 6.65
CA VAL A 42 -5.08 -7.15 5.29
C VAL A 42 -3.58 -6.95 5.35
N ILE A 43 -2.83 -7.80 4.68
CA ILE A 43 -1.42 -7.62 4.34
C ILE A 43 -1.19 -7.92 2.87
N SER A 44 -0.02 -7.58 2.35
CA SER A 44 0.37 -7.93 0.97
C SER A 44 1.87 -8.14 0.85
N ASP A 45 2.30 -8.59 -0.33
CA ASP A 45 3.70 -8.61 -0.72
C ASP A 45 4.57 -9.32 0.33
N VAL A 46 4.17 -10.54 0.68
CA VAL A 46 4.84 -11.34 1.73
C VAL A 46 6.11 -12.03 1.24
N HIS A 47 6.22 -12.29 -0.07
CA HIS A 47 7.39 -12.79 -0.77
C HIS A 47 8.08 -13.99 -0.10
N PHE A 48 7.33 -15.09 0.15
CA PHE A 48 7.97 -16.32 0.63
C PHE A 48 9.01 -16.82 -0.36
N GLY A 49 10.23 -17.02 0.11
CA GLY A 49 11.39 -17.35 -0.72
C GLY A 49 12.35 -16.16 -0.90
N SER A 50 11.94 -14.94 -0.61
CA SER A 50 12.81 -13.76 -0.60
C SER A 50 13.85 -13.84 0.52
N THR A 51 15.01 -13.26 0.26
CA THR A 51 16.10 -13.12 1.24
C THR A 51 16.24 -11.67 1.75
N THR A 52 15.27 -10.81 1.46
CA THR A 52 15.30 -9.40 1.88
C THR A 52 15.12 -9.27 3.40
N GLY A 53 16.07 -8.65 4.07
CA GLY A 53 16.07 -8.49 5.52
C GLY A 53 16.00 -9.83 6.26
N GLU A 54 15.08 -9.92 7.23
CA GLU A 54 14.86 -11.15 8.02
C GLU A 54 14.08 -12.23 7.25
N GLY A 55 13.54 -11.90 6.07
CA GLY A 55 12.74 -12.79 5.23
C GLY A 55 11.31 -13.06 5.75
N ALA A 56 10.48 -13.62 4.86
CA ALA A 56 9.06 -13.86 5.14
C ALA A 56 8.82 -14.79 6.34
N MET A 57 9.67 -15.80 6.54
CA MET A 57 9.54 -16.77 7.65
C MET A 57 9.64 -16.14 9.04
N VAL A 58 10.13 -14.90 9.15
CA VAL A 58 10.20 -14.15 10.41
C VAL A 58 9.16 -13.03 10.44
N LYS A 59 9.05 -12.30 9.35
CA LYS A 59 8.19 -11.11 9.25
C LYS A 59 6.70 -11.47 9.29
N VAL A 60 6.28 -12.48 8.51
CA VAL A 60 4.88 -12.86 8.40
C VAL A 60 4.32 -13.44 9.72
N PRO A 61 4.99 -14.36 10.43
CA PRO A 61 4.56 -14.79 11.77
C PRO A 61 4.40 -13.62 12.75
N ARG A 62 5.32 -12.62 12.70
CA ARG A 62 5.23 -11.41 13.53
C ARG A 62 3.96 -10.61 13.19
N ALA A 63 3.71 -10.37 11.90
CA ALA A 63 2.53 -9.67 11.43
C ALA A 63 1.23 -10.39 11.83
N LEU A 64 1.14 -11.71 11.60
CA LEU A 64 0.01 -12.53 12.01
C LEU A 64 -0.25 -12.43 13.50
N LYS A 65 0.81 -12.60 14.32
CA LYS A 65 0.73 -12.55 15.77
C LYS A 65 0.24 -11.20 16.28
N TYR A 66 0.76 -10.13 15.70
CA TYR A 66 0.44 -8.77 16.10
C TYR A 66 -0.98 -8.37 15.66
N LEU A 67 -1.32 -8.54 14.38
CA LEU A 67 -2.62 -8.14 13.88
C LEU A 67 -3.75 -8.98 14.49
N SER A 68 -3.56 -10.28 14.70
CA SER A 68 -4.55 -11.09 15.39
C SER A 68 -4.64 -10.84 16.91
N SER A 69 -3.77 -9.99 17.49
CA SER A 69 -3.86 -9.65 18.92
C SER A 69 -4.96 -8.65 19.24
N TYR A 70 -5.54 -8.01 18.23
CA TYR A 70 -6.60 -7.03 18.42
C TYR A 70 -7.99 -7.64 18.61
N GLY A 71 -8.15 -8.94 18.42
CA GLY A 71 -9.38 -9.70 18.63
C GLY A 71 -9.56 -10.81 17.59
N GLU A 72 -10.70 -11.46 17.65
CA GLU A 72 -11.11 -12.42 16.64
C GLU A 72 -11.32 -11.71 15.31
N LEU A 73 -10.82 -12.29 14.23
CA LEU A 73 -10.93 -11.75 12.88
C LEU A 73 -11.79 -12.68 12.02
N ASP A 74 -12.79 -12.12 11.36
CA ASP A 74 -13.65 -12.85 10.42
C ASP A 74 -12.91 -13.28 9.17
N ALA A 75 -11.89 -12.49 8.78
CA ALA A 75 -11.01 -12.80 7.65
C ALA A 75 -9.59 -12.23 7.86
N PHE A 76 -8.64 -12.87 7.19
CA PHE A 76 -7.29 -12.35 7.00
C PHE A 76 -6.94 -12.47 5.51
N VAL A 77 -6.70 -11.34 4.86
CA VAL A 77 -6.50 -11.26 3.41
C VAL A 77 -5.03 -10.99 3.08
N VAL A 78 -4.47 -11.74 2.14
CA VAL A 78 -3.12 -11.53 1.62
C VAL A 78 -3.20 -11.12 0.15
N VAL A 79 -2.89 -9.87 -0.14
CA VAL A 79 -3.16 -9.20 -1.42
C VAL A 79 -2.00 -9.38 -2.40
N GLY A 80 -1.79 -10.62 -2.85
CA GLY A 80 -0.80 -10.97 -3.86
C GLY A 80 0.65 -10.96 -3.42
N ASP A 81 1.53 -11.33 -4.34
CA ASP A 81 2.95 -11.57 -4.12
C ASP A 81 3.21 -12.44 -2.89
N LEU A 82 2.51 -13.58 -2.91
CA LEU A 82 2.58 -14.61 -1.87
C LEU A 82 3.98 -15.21 -1.80
N THR A 83 4.59 -15.34 -2.97
CA THR A 83 5.89 -15.99 -3.18
C THR A 83 6.82 -15.08 -3.98
N GLU A 84 8.12 -15.31 -3.88
CA GLU A 84 9.14 -14.57 -4.65
C GLU A 84 9.17 -14.97 -6.12
N SER A 85 8.81 -16.21 -6.45
CA SER A 85 8.93 -16.70 -7.81
C SER A 85 7.96 -17.83 -8.19
N GLY A 86 6.81 -17.92 -7.54
CA GLY A 86 5.74 -18.87 -7.87
C GLY A 86 6.11 -20.36 -7.71
N LYS A 87 7.19 -20.66 -6.98
CA LYS A 87 7.64 -22.06 -6.80
C LYS A 87 6.81 -22.76 -5.74
N ARG A 88 6.57 -24.03 -5.97
CA ARG A 88 5.86 -24.87 -5.01
C ARG A 88 6.49 -24.86 -3.60
N SER A 89 7.82 -24.88 -3.52
CA SER A 89 8.54 -24.84 -2.23
C SER A 89 8.31 -23.55 -1.47
N GLU A 90 8.08 -22.44 -2.15
CA GLU A 90 7.78 -21.14 -1.53
C GLU A 90 6.35 -21.14 -0.99
N TYR A 91 5.37 -21.67 -1.72
CA TYR A 91 4.02 -21.91 -1.20
C TYR A 91 3.99 -22.89 -0.02
N GLU A 92 4.85 -23.92 0.00
CA GLU A 92 4.95 -24.85 1.13
C GLU A 92 5.40 -24.11 2.42
N LEU A 93 6.30 -23.12 2.32
CA LEU A 93 6.69 -22.25 3.44
C LEU A 93 5.52 -21.35 3.89
N LEU A 94 4.79 -20.75 2.94
CA LEU A 94 3.59 -19.97 3.23
C LEU A 94 2.58 -20.82 4.01
N VAL A 95 2.24 -21.99 3.51
CA VAL A 95 1.27 -22.89 4.16
C VAL A 95 1.74 -23.28 5.57
N GLN A 96 3.04 -23.54 5.74
CA GLN A 96 3.60 -23.82 7.06
C GLN A 96 3.34 -22.69 8.06
N VAL A 97 3.49 -21.43 7.62
CA VAL A 97 3.32 -20.25 8.49
C VAL A 97 1.84 -19.98 8.79
N PHE A 98 0.99 -19.99 7.77
CA PHE A 98 -0.43 -19.63 7.93
C PHE A 98 -1.28 -20.74 8.58
N ALA A 99 -0.87 -22.00 8.47
CA ALA A 99 -1.54 -23.13 9.12
C ALA A 99 -1.06 -23.38 10.57
N ASP A 100 -0.04 -22.69 11.04
CA ASP A 100 0.47 -22.81 12.40
C ASP A 100 -0.28 -21.84 13.33
N GLU A 101 -1.27 -22.33 14.06
CA GLU A 101 -2.05 -21.56 15.02
C GLU A 101 -1.21 -20.87 16.11
N SER A 102 0.03 -21.31 16.35
CA SER A 102 0.93 -20.63 17.29
C SER A 102 1.37 -19.24 16.83
N ASN A 103 1.24 -18.95 15.54
CA ASN A 103 1.45 -17.64 14.94
C ASN A 103 0.27 -16.67 15.15
N LEU A 104 -0.82 -17.13 15.77
CA LEU A 104 -2.00 -16.31 16.04
C LEU A 104 -2.10 -15.99 17.54
N SER A 105 -2.68 -14.82 17.85
CA SER A 105 -3.08 -14.43 19.21
C SER A 105 -4.54 -14.77 19.48
N TYR A 106 -5.40 -14.53 18.50
CA TYR A 106 -6.81 -14.92 18.47
C TYR A 106 -7.12 -15.65 17.17
N PRO A 107 -8.19 -16.47 17.13
CA PRO A 107 -8.58 -17.19 15.93
C PRO A 107 -8.88 -16.26 14.73
N ILE A 108 -8.69 -16.80 13.55
CA ILE A 108 -9.07 -16.20 12.26
C ILE A 108 -9.99 -17.20 11.58
N ASP A 109 -11.19 -16.76 11.22
CA ASP A 109 -12.19 -17.65 10.65
C ASP A 109 -11.87 -18.07 9.21
N GLN A 110 -11.33 -17.13 8.42
CA GLN A 110 -11.07 -17.36 7.00
C GLN A 110 -9.78 -16.69 6.54
N PHE A 111 -8.91 -17.43 5.85
CA PHE A 111 -7.78 -16.87 5.10
C PHE A 111 -8.16 -16.72 3.62
N LEU A 112 -7.95 -15.52 3.07
CA LEU A 112 -8.16 -15.20 1.66
C LEU A 112 -6.82 -14.88 1.00
N PHE A 113 -6.52 -15.57 -0.09
CA PHE A 113 -5.29 -15.39 -0.85
C PHE A 113 -5.60 -15.06 -2.30
N MET A 114 -4.70 -14.35 -2.96
CA MET A 114 -4.71 -14.13 -4.40
C MET A 114 -3.29 -14.06 -4.93
N MET A 115 -3.12 -14.26 -6.22
CA MET A 115 -1.82 -14.17 -6.87
C MET A 115 -1.49 -12.71 -7.22
N GLY A 116 -0.20 -12.33 -7.02
CA GLY A 116 0.42 -11.15 -7.60
C GLY A 116 1.28 -11.51 -8.82
N ASN A 117 2.12 -10.56 -9.28
CA ASN A 117 2.99 -10.79 -10.44
C ASN A 117 4.12 -11.79 -10.12
N HIS A 118 4.76 -11.72 -8.96
CA HIS A 118 5.81 -12.64 -8.55
C HIS A 118 5.34 -14.09 -8.48
N ASP A 119 4.10 -14.33 -8.14
CA ASP A 119 3.50 -15.67 -8.11
C ASP A 119 3.46 -16.32 -9.50
N ASN A 120 3.61 -15.56 -10.58
CA ASN A 120 3.55 -16.03 -11.96
C ASN A 120 4.91 -16.32 -12.60
N TYR A 121 6.03 -16.06 -11.93
CA TYR A 121 7.39 -16.28 -12.51
C TYR A 121 7.80 -17.74 -12.67
N ASN A 122 6.88 -18.68 -12.49
CA ASN A 122 7.12 -20.10 -12.65
C ASN A 122 6.16 -20.72 -13.66
N GLY A 123 6.66 -21.54 -14.58
CA GLY A 123 5.85 -22.21 -15.60
C GLY A 123 4.74 -23.13 -15.06
N ASN A 124 4.73 -23.43 -13.76
CA ASN A 124 3.67 -24.18 -13.08
C ASN A 124 2.88 -23.30 -12.07
N ALA A 125 2.96 -21.99 -12.17
CA ALA A 125 2.41 -21.04 -11.22
C ALA A 125 0.96 -21.35 -10.78
N LYS A 126 0.03 -21.43 -11.74
CA LYS A 126 -1.37 -21.78 -11.47
C LYS A 126 -1.51 -23.06 -10.66
N SER A 127 -0.85 -24.14 -11.10
CA SER A 127 -0.93 -25.43 -10.42
C SER A 127 -0.29 -25.40 -9.02
N ASN A 128 0.81 -24.65 -8.86
CA ASN A 128 1.45 -24.49 -7.57
C ASN A 128 0.53 -23.76 -6.58
N TYR A 129 -0.03 -22.63 -7.00
CA TYR A 129 -0.99 -21.86 -6.20
C TYR A 129 -2.20 -22.71 -5.78
N GLN A 130 -2.98 -23.21 -6.75
CA GLN A 130 -4.20 -23.96 -6.49
C GLN A 130 -4.00 -25.16 -5.56
N LYS A 131 -2.94 -25.94 -5.80
CA LYS A 131 -2.70 -27.20 -5.08
C LYS A 131 -2.07 -26.98 -3.71
N SER A 132 -1.20 -25.98 -3.58
CA SER A 132 -0.55 -25.72 -2.30
C SER A 132 -1.51 -25.11 -1.28
N LEU A 133 -2.45 -24.25 -1.72
CA LEU A 133 -3.42 -23.60 -0.85
C LEU A 133 -4.67 -24.43 -0.51
N ARG A 134 -4.72 -25.70 -0.92
CA ARG A 134 -5.82 -26.63 -0.56
C ARG A 134 -6.15 -26.69 0.93
N PRO A 135 -5.19 -26.62 1.87
CA PRO A 135 -5.51 -26.62 3.29
C PRO A 135 -6.48 -25.50 3.71
N PHE A 136 -6.48 -24.40 2.98
CA PHE A 136 -7.36 -23.24 3.22
C PHE A 136 -8.66 -23.29 2.41
N ASN A 137 -8.92 -24.36 1.68
CA ASN A 137 -10.15 -24.58 0.93
C ASN A 137 -10.71 -26.01 1.12
N GLY A 138 -10.70 -26.49 2.35
CA GLY A 138 -11.28 -27.79 2.69
C GLY A 138 -10.63 -29.00 2.00
N GLY A 139 -9.44 -28.84 1.39
CA GLY A 139 -8.72 -29.86 0.65
C GLY A 139 -8.95 -29.82 -0.86
N GLU A 140 -9.89 -29.01 -1.34
CA GLU A 140 -10.13 -28.76 -2.76
C GLU A 140 -9.13 -27.73 -3.33
N ASN A 141 -9.00 -27.66 -4.66
CA ASN A 141 -8.17 -26.65 -5.29
C ASN A 141 -8.59 -25.23 -4.85
N TYR A 142 -7.63 -24.39 -4.52
CA TYR A 142 -7.91 -23.00 -4.18
C TYR A 142 -8.29 -22.24 -5.46
N PRO A 143 -9.37 -21.43 -5.45
CA PRO A 143 -9.80 -20.69 -6.64
C PRO A 143 -8.83 -19.54 -6.98
N PHE A 144 -8.70 -19.20 -8.26
CA PHE A 144 -7.93 -18.02 -8.68
C PHE A 144 -8.59 -16.72 -8.27
N HIS A 145 -9.89 -16.66 -8.49
CA HIS A 145 -10.73 -15.56 -8.06
C HIS A 145 -11.75 -16.11 -7.08
N SER A 146 -12.16 -15.30 -6.13
CA SER A 146 -13.21 -15.73 -5.21
C SER A 146 -14.24 -14.63 -4.98
N TYR A 147 -15.48 -15.04 -4.79
CA TYR A 147 -16.57 -14.23 -4.28
C TYR A 147 -17.14 -14.93 -3.06
N CYS A 148 -17.18 -14.24 -1.95
CA CYS A 148 -17.85 -14.73 -0.75
C CYS A 148 -18.53 -13.56 -0.02
N VAL A 149 -19.44 -13.89 0.88
CA VAL A 149 -20.10 -12.91 1.75
C VAL A 149 -19.75 -13.25 3.19
N ILE A 150 -19.11 -12.34 3.88
CA ILE A 150 -18.70 -12.46 5.27
C ILE A 150 -19.49 -11.42 6.08
N LYS A 151 -20.29 -11.87 7.05
CA LYS A 151 -21.17 -11.01 7.87
C LYS A 151 -22.01 -10.01 7.06
N GLY A 152 -22.46 -10.42 5.87
CA GLY A 152 -23.27 -9.60 4.98
C GLY A 152 -22.47 -8.59 4.14
N TYR A 153 -21.16 -8.67 4.15
CA TYR A 153 -20.28 -7.87 3.30
C TYR A 153 -19.70 -8.72 2.16
N PRO A 154 -19.79 -8.27 0.91
CA PRO A 154 -19.16 -8.93 -0.22
C PRO A 154 -17.64 -8.78 -0.19
N PHE A 155 -16.93 -9.90 -0.37
CA PHE A 155 -15.47 -9.97 -0.55
C PHE A 155 -15.18 -10.57 -1.92
N ILE A 156 -14.40 -9.88 -2.73
CA ILE A 156 -14.03 -10.30 -4.08
C ILE A 156 -12.49 -10.28 -4.18
N THR A 157 -11.88 -11.45 -4.40
CA THR A 157 -10.44 -11.52 -4.67
C THR A 157 -10.20 -11.73 -6.16
N VAL A 158 -9.31 -10.93 -6.75
CA VAL A 158 -8.97 -10.97 -8.18
C VAL A 158 -7.49 -11.26 -8.32
N SER A 159 -7.15 -12.52 -8.58
CA SER A 159 -5.76 -12.91 -8.83
C SER A 159 -5.27 -12.38 -10.16
N MET A 160 -3.99 -12.01 -10.16
CA MET A 160 -3.26 -11.71 -11.35
C MET A 160 -2.67 -13.00 -11.92
N PHE A 161 -2.90 -13.32 -13.18
CA PHE A 161 -2.19 -14.39 -13.84
C PHE A 161 -2.01 -14.07 -15.32
N GLY A 162 -0.76 -14.29 -15.79
CA GLY A 162 -0.41 -14.03 -17.18
C GLY A 162 -1.16 -14.92 -18.15
N THR A 163 -1.30 -14.44 -19.36
CA THR A 163 -1.60 -15.24 -20.54
C THR A 163 -0.52 -16.31 -20.73
N GLU A 164 -0.68 -17.20 -21.69
CA GLU A 164 0.23 -18.36 -21.92
C GLU A 164 1.74 -18.03 -22.04
N SER A 165 2.13 -16.77 -22.17
CA SER A 165 3.52 -16.33 -22.28
C SER A 165 4.28 -16.25 -20.96
N ASN A 166 3.67 -16.40 -19.80
CA ASN A 166 4.29 -16.33 -18.47
C ASN A 166 5.14 -15.08 -18.17
N ASP A 167 5.02 -14.05 -18.95
CA ASP A 167 5.90 -12.89 -18.91
C ASP A 167 5.10 -11.65 -18.56
N ILE A 168 4.73 -11.56 -17.27
CA ILE A 168 4.02 -10.39 -16.73
C ILE A 168 4.95 -9.19 -16.63
N ASP A 169 6.26 -9.44 -16.54
CA ASP A 169 7.29 -8.41 -16.58
C ASP A 169 7.60 -7.91 -18.01
N ASP A 170 6.91 -8.40 -19.04
CA ASP A 170 7.00 -7.79 -20.36
C ASP A 170 6.26 -6.44 -20.31
N PRO A 171 6.96 -5.30 -20.39
CA PRO A 171 6.31 -3.97 -20.41
C PRO A 171 5.34 -3.80 -21.59
N SER A 172 5.42 -4.69 -22.60
CA SER A 172 4.45 -4.72 -23.69
C SER A 172 3.15 -5.46 -23.32
N ALA A 173 3.15 -6.24 -22.24
CA ALA A 173 1.96 -6.91 -21.69
C ALA A 173 1.19 -6.01 -20.69
N GLY A 174 1.63 -4.81 -20.46
CA GLY A 174 1.21 -3.92 -19.36
C GLY A 174 -0.28 -3.61 -19.26
N SER A 175 -1.05 -3.68 -20.34
CA SER A 175 -2.51 -3.46 -20.28
C SER A 175 -3.33 -4.76 -20.16
N GLU A 176 -2.70 -5.92 -20.20
CA GLU A 176 -3.36 -7.24 -20.34
C GLU A 176 -3.16 -8.17 -19.14
N ALA A 177 -2.72 -7.68 -17.98
CA ALA A 177 -2.48 -8.51 -16.80
C ALA A 177 -3.78 -9.07 -16.18
N TYR A 178 -4.93 -8.55 -16.58
CA TYR A 178 -6.23 -9.15 -16.31
C TYR A 178 -6.88 -9.51 -17.65
N PRO A 179 -6.95 -10.81 -18.01
CA PRO A 179 -7.64 -11.28 -19.21
C PRO A 179 -9.12 -10.81 -19.27
N GLU A 180 -9.66 -10.69 -20.47
CA GLU A 180 -11.06 -10.26 -20.68
C GLU A 180 -12.04 -11.10 -19.84
N GLU A 181 -11.80 -12.40 -19.72
CA GLU A 181 -12.61 -13.32 -18.91
C GLU A 181 -12.60 -12.95 -17.41
N THR A 182 -11.45 -12.46 -16.90
CA THR A 182 -11.34 -11.97 -15.51
C THR A 182 -12.16 -10.69 -15.32
N ILE A 183 -12.12 -9.78 -16.29
CA ILE A 183 -12.87 -8.53 -16.27
C ILE A 183 -14.36 -8.82 -16.32
N GLU A 184 -14.81 -9.68 -17.21
CA GLU A 184 -16.21 -10.12 -17.31
C GLU A 184 -16.69 -10.82 -16.02
N TRP A 185 -15.83 -11.65 -15.42
CA TRP A 185 -16.13 -12.30 -14.15
C TRP A 185 -16.28 -11.26 -13.02
N LEU A 186 -15.37 -10.28 -12.94
CA LEU A 186 -15.45 -9.20 -11.95
C LEU A 186 -16.73 -8.38 -12.13
N GLU A 187 -17.07 -8.00 -13.37
CA GLU A 187 -18.30 -7.27 -13.66
C GLU A 187 -19.54 -8.01 -13.16
N GLN A 188 -19.63 -9.32 -13.41
CA GLN A 188 -20.72 -10.17 -12.93
C GLN A 188 -20.79 -10.20 -11.40
N LYS A 189 -19.62 -10.31 -10.72
CA LYS A 189 -19.58 -10.37 -9.25
C LYS A 189 -19.87 -9.01 -8.61
N MET A 190 -19.40 -7.92 -9.18
CA MET A 190 -19.75 -6.56 -8.75
C MET A 190 -21.26 -6.30 -8.87
N ALA A 191 -21.85 -6.66 -10.01
CA ALA A 191 -23.30 -6.54 -10.21
C ALA A 191 -24.10 -7.41 -9.23
N LEU A 192 -23.63 -8.62 -8.93
CA LEU A 192 -24.22 -9.50 -7.93
C LEU A 192 -24.16 -8.87 -6.54
N ALA A 193 -22.97 -8.44 -6.11
CA ALA A 193 -22.71 -7.83 -4.81
C ALA A 193 -23.57 -6.56 -4.58
N ALA A 194 -23.59 -5.65 -5.56
CA ALA A 194 -24.40 -4.42 -5.48
C ALA A 194 -25.91 -4.69 -5.40
N ARG A 195 -26.39 -5.76 -6.04
CA ARG A 195 -27.80 -6.16 -5.95
C ARG A 195 -28.15 -6.80 -4.62
N GLU A 196 -27.27 -7.66 -4.08
CA GLU A 196 -27.54 -8.42 -2.87
C GLU A 196 -27.21 -7.64 -1.58
N CYS A 197 -26.25 -6.72 -1.64
CA CYS A 197 -25.79 -5.91 -0.53
C CYS A 197 -25.77 -4.41 -0.89
N PRO A 198 -26.91 -3.79 -1.22
CA PRO A 198 -26.96 -2.43 -1.80
C PRO A 198 -26.46 -1.33 -0.87
N ASP A 199 -26.51 -1.56 0.45
CA ASP A 199 -26.15 -0.57 1.47
C ASP A 199 -24.79 -0.83 2.13
N LYS A 200 -24.03 -1.80 1.59
CA LYS A 200 -22.73 -2.21 2.15
C LYS A 200 -21.59 -1.88 1.18
N PRO A 201 -20.37 -1.61 1.66
CA PRO A 201 -19.21 -1.59 0.79
C PRO A 201 -18.95 -2.97 0.19
N ILE A 202 -18.40 -2.99 -1.03
CA ILE A 202 -17.93 -4.20 -1.68
C ILE A 202 -16.41 -4.20 -1.56
N PHE A 203 -15.86 -5.10 -0.76
CA PHE A 203 -14.41 -5.22 -0.59
C PHE A 203 -13.83 -6.00 -1.76
N VAL A 204 -13.00 -5.32 -2.55
CA VAL A 204 -12.31 -5.89 -3.70
C VAL A 204 -10.81 -5.94 -3.40
N PHE A 205 -10.19 -7.05 -3.66
CA PHE A 205 -8.75 -7.24 -3.44
C PHE A 205 -8.08 -7.59 -4.74
N THR A 206 -7.12 -6.79 -5.16
CA THR A 206 -6.35 -6.97 -6.39
C THR A 206 -4.90 -6.59 -6.13
N HIS A 207 -3.96 -7.33 -6.71
CA HIS A 207 -2.55 -7.04 -6.42
C HIS A 207 -2.09 -5.73 -7.07
N MET A 208 -2.29 -5.59 -8.38
CA MET A 208 -1.96 -4.35 -9.09
C MET A 208 -3.00 -3.27 -8.78
N PRO A 209 -2.59 -2.11 -8.30
CA PRO A 209 -3.53 -1.03 -8.00
C PRO A 209 -4.16 -0.46 -9.27
N PRO A 210 -5.44 -0.04 -9.20
CA PRO A 210 -6.09 0.69 -10.27
C PRO A 210 -5.35 1.99 -10.58
N ARG A 211 -5.15 2.26 -11.87
CA ARG A 211 -4.45 3.45 -12.34
C ARG A 211 -5.16 4.74 -11.92
N TRP A 212 -4.39 5.80 -11.65
CA TRP A 212 -4.87 7.13 -11.27
C TRP A 212 -5.64 7.17 -9.93
N THR A 213 -5.22 6.37 -8.98
CA THR A 213 -5.84 6.28 -7.65
C THR A 213 -4.85 6.58 -6.52
N SER A 214 -4.42 5.59 -5.74
CA SER A 214 -3.49 5.77 -4.64
C SER A 214 -2.06 6.09 -5.11
N ILE A 215 -1.19 6.36 -4.15
CA ILE A 215 0.24 6.62 -4.39
C ILE A 215 0.88 5.53 -5.28
N GLY A 216 1.71 5.93 -6.24
CA GLY A 216 2.41 5.05 -7.18
C GLY A 216 1.59 4.68 -8.42
N THR A 217 0.38 5.21 -8.58
CA THR A 217 -0.49 4.88 -9.72
C THR A 217 -0.67 6.03 -10.72
N TRP A 218 0.03 7.15 -10.53
CA TRP A 218 -0.05 8.33 -11.38
C TRP A 218 1.09 8.34 -12.40
N THR A 219 0.76 8.08 -13.64
CA THR A 219 1.71 7.69 -14.67
C THR A 219 2.06 8.80 -15.64
N GLU A 220 2.52 9.94 -15.19
CA GLU A 220 3.02 10.98 -16.09
C GLU A 220 4.39 10.68 -16.73
N HIS A 221 5.07 9.62 -16.29
CA HIS A 221 6.44 9.33 -16.70
C HIS A 221 6.62 7.87 -17.16
N GLY A 222 6.30 7.58 -18.37
CA GLY A 222 6.84 6.52 -19.24
C GLY A 222 6.84 5.04 -18.82
N ASN A 223 6.86 4.71 -17.54
CA ASN A 223 6.86 3.34 -17.01
C ASN A 223 5.65 3.03 -16.15
N GLY A 224 4.70 3.93 -16.09
CA GLY A 224 3.60 3.87 -15.15
C GLY A 224 2.68 2.65 -15.23
N GLU A 225 2.62 1.97 -16.37
CA GLU A 225 1.80 0.76 -16.51
C GLU A 225 2.41 -0.46 -15.81
N ALA A 226 3.72 -0.44 -15.49
CA ALA A 226 4.35 -1.50 -14.72
C ALA A 226 3.91 -1.52 -13.24
N TRP A 227 3.44 -0.38 -12.71
CA TRP A 227 3.08 -0.22 -11.31
C TRP A 227 1.58 -0.12 -11.04
N CYS A 228 0.75 -0.07 -12.06
CA CYS A 228 -0.70 0.05 -11.93
C CYS A 228 -1.41 -0.44 -13.20
N MET A 229 -2.70 -0.75 -13.08
CA MET A 229 -3.51 -1.25 -14.19
C MET A 229 -4.80 -0.49 -14.37
N SER A 230 -5.12 -0.17 -15.62
CA SER A 230 -6.38 0.50 -15.97
C SER A 230 -7.51 -0.45 -16.36
N SER A 231 -7.22 -1.74 -16.60
CA SER A 231 -8.20 -2.71 -17.13
C SER A 231 -9.39 -2.96 -16.20
N LEU A 232 -9.22 -2.84 -14.88
CA LEU A 232 -10.31 -3.00 -13.92
C LEU A 232 -11.11 -1.71 -13.69
N ASN A 233 -10.55 -0.53 -14.01
CA ASN A 233 -11.19 0.74 -13.72
C ASN A 233 -12.59 0.86 -14.33
N PRO A 234 -12.86 0.48 -15.60
CA PRO A 234 -14.20 0.61 -16.17
C PRO A 234 -15.29 -0.14 -15.41
N VAL A 235 -14.96 -1.29 -14.83
CA VAL A 235 -15.90 -2.06 -14.00
C VAL A 235 -16.06 -1.39 -12.63
N LEU A 236 -14.96 -1.02 -11.98
CA LEU A 236 -14.99 -0.44 -10.64
C LEU A 236 -15.67 0.93 -10.61
N ASP A 237 -15.52 1.72 -11.68
CA ASP A 237 -16.12 3.06 -11.83
C ASP A 237 -17.65 3.07 -11.84
N GLU A 238 -18.28 1.93 -12.08
CA GLU A 238 -19.75 1.80 -12.00
C GLU A 238 -20.25 1.67 -10.54
N TYR A 239 -19.34 1.40 -9.60
CA TYR A 239 -19.70 1.04 -8.22
C TYR A 239 -18.98 1.92 -7.18
N PRO A 240 -19.55 3.05 -6.74
CA PRO A 240 -18.99 3.86 -5.66
C PRO A 240 -18.87 3.09 -4.34
N GLN A 241 -19.59 1.97 -4.18
CA GLN A 241 -19.46 1.04 -3.04
C GLN A 241 -18.14 0.27 -3.02
N ALA A 242 -17.40 0.21 -4.14
CA ALA A 242 -16.15 -0.55 -4.21
C ALA A 242 -15.10 0.06 -3.30
N VAL A 243 -14.52 -0.78 -2.45
CA VAL A 243 -13.36 -0.49 -1.62
C VAL A 243 -12.27 -1.46 -2.01
N VAL A 244 -11.32 -0.98 -2.80
CA VAL A 244 -10.25 -1.77 -3.39
C VAL A 244 -9.02 -1.72 -2.52
N PHE A 245 -8.51 -2.88 -2.11
CA PHE A 245 -7.22 -3.04 -1.46
C PHE A 245 -6.20 -3.53 -2.48
N ALA A 246 -5.08 -2.83 -2.62
CA ALA A 246 -4.06 -3.15 -3.61
C ALA A 246 -2.65 -3.10 -3.02
N GLY A 247 -1.81 -4.05 -3.43
CA GLY A 247 -0.40 -4.18 -3.04
C GLY A 247 0.57 -3.63 -4.09
N HIS A 248 1.61 -4.41 -4.38
CA HIS A 248 2.57 -4.23 -5.48
C HIS A 248 3.54 -3.05 -5.33
N THR A 249 3.06 -1.87 -4.96
CA THR A 249 3.89 -0.66 -4.91
C THR A 249 4.84 -0.63 -3.72
N HIS A 250 4.59 -1.42 -2.70
CA HIS A 250 5.34 -1.45 -1.43
C HIS A 250 5.45 -0.09 -0.72
N TYR A 251 4.63 0.91 -1.11
CA TYR A 251 4.67 2.23 -0.50
C TYR A 251 4.05 2.21 0.88
N THR A 252 4.64 2.98 1.81
CA THR A 252 4.25 2.97 3.22
C THR A 252 2.84 3.50 3.47
N LEU A 253 2.16 2.92 4.44
CA LEU A 253 0.88 3.39 4.98
C LEU A 253 1.00 4.72 5.76
N GLY A 254 2.22 5.15 6.04
CA GLY A 254 2.51 6.45 6.62
C GLY A 254 2.32 7.62 5.63
N ASP A 255 2.25 7.36 4.32
CA ASP A 255 1.95 8.39 3.34
C ASP A 255 0.43 8.59 3.24
N PRO A 256 -0.10 9.84 3.41
CA PRO A 256 -1.53 10.10 3.36
C PRO A 256 -2.18 9.79 2.00
N ARG A 257 -1.39 9.69 0.94
CA ARG A 257 -1.83 9.32 -0.41
C ARG A 257 -2.05 7.81 -0.59
N SER A 258 -1.79 7.01 0.45
CA SER A 258 -2.05 5.55 0.44
C SER A 258 -3.54 5.21 0.48
N ILE A 259 -4.43 6.19 0.67
CA ILE A 259 -5.86 6.07 0.46
C ILE A 259 -6.33 7.11 -0.55
N HIS A 260 -7.23 6.69 -1.44
CA HIS A 260 -7.83 7.54 -2.46
C HIS A 260 -9.33 7.27 -2.57
N GLN A 261 -10.10 8.33 -2.73
CA GLN A 261 -11.51 8.29 -3.11
C GLN A 261 -11.76 9.30 -4.22
N GLY A 262 -12.57 8.96 -5.19
CA GLY A 262 -13.03 9.92 -6.17
C GLY A 262 -12.49 9.68 -7.57
N VAL A 263 -11.98 10.66 -8.24
CA VAL A 263 -12.08 10.84 -9.66
C VAL A 263 -11.08 10.03 -10.48
N ASN A 264 -11.57 9.15 -11.37
CA ASN A 264 -10.75 8.57 -12.43
C ASN A 264 -10.69 9.56 -13.62
N PRO A 265 -9.50 10.09 -13.96
CA PRO A 265 -9.36 11.05 -15.05
C PRO A 265 -9.78 10.52 -16.41
N ASP A 266 -9.63 9.23 -16.65
CA ASP A 266 -9.91 8.64 -17.96
C ASP A 266 -11.41 8.48 -18.22
N SER A 267 -12.23 8.32 -17.18
CA SER A 267 -13.67 8.13 -17.32
C SER A 267 -14.49 9.42 -17.36
N LYS A 268 -13.92 10.54 -16.91
CA LYS A 268 -14.62 11.83 -16.71
C LYS A 268 -15.83 11.78 -15.79
N ARG A 269 -15.88 10.80 -14.91
CA ARG A 269 -16.93 10.68 -13.89
C ARG A 269 -16.47 11.34 -12.61
N GLN A 270 -17.44 11.65 -11.74
CA GLN A 270 -17.20 12.07 -10.37
C GLN A 270 -17.83 11.03 -9.45
N ASN A 271 -17.15 10.65 -8.36
CA ASN A 271 -17.63 9.69 -7.37
C ASN A 271 -17.50 8.21 -7.80
N TYR A 272 -16.26 7.73 -7.88
CA TYR A 272 -16.06 6.38 -8.34
C TYR A 272 -15.98 5.35 -7.25
N PHE A 273 -14.81 5.10 -6.72
CA PHE A 273 -14.54 4.06 -5.75
C PHE A 273 -13.38 4.45 -4.82
N THR A 274 -13.23 3.71 -3.75
CA THR A 274 -12.13 3.87 -2.81
C THR A 274 -11.01 2.90 -3.17
N VAL A 275 -9.75 3.37 -3.12
CA VAL A 275 -8.55 2.53 -3.23
C VAL A 275 -7.67 2.73 -2.01
N ILE A 276 -7.15 1.64 -1.47
CA ILE A 276 -6.28 1.60 -0.31
C ILE A 276 -5.04 0.79 -0.69
N ASN A 277 -3.89 1.43 -0.64
CA ASN A 277 -2.61 0.75 -0.71
C ASN A 277 -2.42 -0.11 0.54
N THR A 278 -1.98 -1.34 0.40
CA THR A 278 -1.76 -2.29 1.51
C THR A 278 -0.30 -2.36 1.97
N SER A 279 0.57 -1.53 1.39
CA SER A 279 2.01 -1.57 1.64
C SER A 279 2.63 -2.94 1.36
N SER A 280 3.55 -3.39 2.19
CA SER A 280 4.22 -4.69 2.06
C SER A 280 4.60 -5.26 3.44
N THR A 281 4.59 -6.57 3.54
CA THR A 281 5.15 -7.29 4.70
C THR A 281 6.61 -7.69 4.47
N SER A 282 7.18 -7.42 3.28
CA SER A 282 8.56 -7.75 2.93
C SER A 282 9.52 -6.58 3.08
N TYR A 283 9.25 -5.48 2.42
CA TYR A 283 10.08 -4.27 2.46
C TYR A 283 9.29 -3.06 1.97
N CYS A 284 9.77 -1.86 2.31
CA CYS A 284 9.15 -0.60 1.92
C CYS A 284 9.88 0.02 0.73
N GLU A 285 9.12 0.67 -0.16
CA GLU A 285 9.61 1.63 -1.14
C GLU A 285 9.00 3.01 -0.88
N LEU A 286 9.60 4.04 -1.45
CA LEU A 286 9.08 5.41 -1.42
C LEU A 286 9.17 6.02 -2.81
N PRO A 287 8.19 6.86 -3.21
CA PRO A 287 8.31 7.62 -4.43
C PRO A 287 9.41 8.67 -4.27
N TYR A 288 10.19 8.90 -5.31
CA TYR A 288 11.12 10.02 -5.35
C TYR A 288 10.38 11.26 -5.87
N GLY A 289 9.81 12.03 -4.96
CA GLY A 289 8.92 13.14 -5.32
C GLY A 289 7.54 12.67 -5.75
N VAL A 290 7.03 13.24 -6.84
CA VAL A 290 5.77 12.82 -7.49
C VAL A 290 5.97 11.72 -8.53
N VAL A 291 7.18 11.18 -8.66
CA VAL A 291 7.55 10.21 -9.68
C VAL A 291 7.28 8.79 -9.22
N ASP A 292 6.81 7.95 -10.12
CA ASP A 292 6.34 6.61 -9.84
C ASP A 292 7.45 5.56 -9.62
N ASP A 293 8.72 5.90 -9.88
CA ASP A 293 9.81 4.99 -9.61
C ASP A 293 10.08 4.91 -8.11
N GLY A 294 9.71 3.78 -7.51
CA GLY A 294 10.01 3.48 -6.12
C GLY A 294 11.50 3.41 -5.86
N VAL A 295 11.93 3.97 -4.74
CA VAL A 295 13.29 3.82 -4.25
C VAL A 295 13.29 3.11 -2.89
N LYS A 296 14.24 2.22 -2.67
CA LYS A 296 14.44 1.57 -1.39
C LYS A 296 15.18 2.53 -0.45
N PRO A 297 14.50 3.11 0.53
CA PRO A 297 15.12 4.08 1.43
C PRO A 297 15.98 3.39 2.49
N MET A 298 16.68 4.17 3.33
CA MET A 298 17.44 3.62 4.45
C MET A 298 16.52 2.86 5.42
N GLY A 299 16.87 1.60 5.74
CA GLY A 299 16.06 0.76 6.63
C GLY A 299 14.79 0.20 5.98
N TYR A 300 14.68 0.23 4.66
CA TYR A 300 13.55 -0.26 3.89
C TYR A 300 13.12 -1.70 4.25
N ASP A 301 14.05 -2.53 4.66
CA ASP A 301 13.84 -3.92 5.05
C ASP A 301 13.38 -4.11 6.50
N CYS A 302 13.31 -3.02 7.26
CA CYS A 302 12.77 -2.96 8.63
C CYS A 302 11.39 -2.28 8.68
N VAL A 303 10.70 -2.17 7.55
CA VAL A 303 9.32 -1.67 7.45
C VAL A 303 8.44 -2.78 6.93
N THR A 304 7.51 -3.23 7.76
CA THR A 304 6.49 -4.22 7.41
C THR A 304 5.17 -3.74 7.93
N GLU A 305 4.18 -3.64 7.06
CA GLU A 305 2.93 -2.96 7.40
C GLU A 305 1.71 -3.83 7.10
N GLY A 306 0.58 -3.48 7.70
CA GLY A 306 -0.69 -4.13 7.48
C GLY A 306 -1.85 -3.32 8.04
N LEU A 307 -3.06 -3.76 7.74
CA LEU A 307 -4.29 -3.06 8.07
C LEU A 307 -5.20 -3.93 8.93
N ILE A 308 -5.98 -3.27 9.79
CA ILE A 308 -7.19 -3.83 10.39
C ILE A 308 -8.38 -2.96 9.96
N VAL A 309 -9.42 -3.61 9.49
CA VAL A 309 -10.65 -3.01 9.01
C VAL A 309 -11.80 -3.44 9.91
N ASN A 310 -12.54 -2.47 10.45
CA ASN A 310 -13.61 -2.71 11.40
C ASN A 310 -14.90 -2.00 10.96
N GLU A 311 -16.03 -2.68 11.08
CA GLU A 311 -17.34 -2.02 11.07
C GLU A 311 -17.56 -1.28 12.39
N LEU A 312 -17.91 0.00 12.30
CA LEU A 312 -18.29 0.81 13.45
C LEU A 312 -19.80 0.69 13.73
N PRO A 313 -20.27 0.98 14.96
CA PRO A 313 -21.68 0.84 15.32
C PRO A 313 -22.67 1.68 14.49
N ASN A 314 -22.19 2.70 13.80
CA ASN A 314 -22.99 3.55 12.90
C ASN A 314 -22.97 3.07 11.43
N GLY A 315 -22.30 1.95 11.15
CA GLY A 315 -22.16 1.37 9.82
C GLY A 315 -21.00 1.95 8.99
N ASP A 316 -20.22 2.89 9.52
CA ASP A 316 -18.98 3.35 8.89
C ASP A 316 -17.91 2.24 8.97
N ILE A 317 -16.89 2.32 8.11
CA ILE A 317 -15.75 1.40 8.12
C ILE A 317 -14.51 2.15 8.58
N GLU A 318 -13.94 1.73 9.72
CA GLU A 318 -12.66 2.22 10.22
C GLU A 318 -11.53 1.36 9.68
N ILE A 319 -10.46 2.00 9.21
CA ILE A 319 -9.25 1.35 8.73
C ILE A 319 -8.07 1.86 9.56
N ARG A 320 -7.45 0.93 10.26
CA ARG A 320 -6.30 1.17 11.13
C ARG A 320 -5.05 0.64 10.46
N ARG A 321 -4.00 1.43 10.51
CA ARG A 321 -2.70 1.14 9.86
C ARG A 321 -1.68 0.72 10.90
N TYR A 322 -0.92 -0.33 10.63
CA TYR A 322 0.01 -0.90 11.58
C TYR A 322 1.40 -1.12 10.99
N ASP A 323 2.42 -0.70 11.72
CA ASP A 323 3.78 -1.16 11.55
C ASP A 323 3.95 -2.47 12.35
N THR A 324 3.97 -3.58 11.64
CA THR A 324 4.08 -4.91 12.25
C THR A 324 5.54 -5.29 12.59
N TYR A 325 6.52 -4.50 12.11
CA TYR A 325 7.91 -4.64 12.52
C TYR A 325 8.14 -4.11 13.94
N ARG A 326 7.55 -2.93 14.24
CA ARG A 326 7.65 -2.25 15.54
C ARG A 326 6.51 -2.59 16.49
N ASN A 327 5.47 -3.27 16.01
CA ASN A 327 4.23 -3.55 16.72
C ASN A 327 3.56 -2.28 17.24
N GLU A 328 3.31 -1.34 16.36
CA GLU A 328 2.66 -0.07 16.68
C GLU A 328 1.62 0.34 15.64
N GLU A 329 0.65 1.15 16.03
CA GLU A 329 -0.33 1.73 15.12
C GLU A 329 0.23 3.02 14.51
N ILE A 330 0.18 3.11 13.18
CA ILE A 330 0.60 4.29 12.42
C ILE A 330 -0.50 5.35 12.54
N TYR A 331 -0.17 6.51 13.07
CA TYR A 331 -1.08 7.65 13.30
C TYR A 331 -2.42 7.25 13.96
N PRO A 332 -2.43 6.77 15.21
CA PRO A 332 -3.64 6.31 15.89
C PRO A 332 -4.70 7.38 16.06
N ASP A 333 -4.32 8.66 16.05
CA ASP A 333 -5.22 9.80 16.12
C ASP A 333 -5.79 10.23 14.75
N ASN A 334 -5.30 9.64 13.67
CA ASN A 334 -5.71 9.95 12.29
C ASN A 334 -6.02 8.66 11.49
N ARG A 335 -6.94 7.85 12.01
CA ARG A 335 -7.44 6.65 11.33
C ARG A 335 -8.26 7.03 10.12
N TRP A 336 -8.24 6.15 9.11
CA TRP A 336 -9.13 6.33 7.98
C TRP A 336 -10.53 5.82 8.31
N VAL A 337 -11.54 6.60 7.91
CA VAL A 337 -12.95 6.25 8.13
C VAL A 337 -13.72 6.45 6.84
N LEU A 338 -14.22 5.37 6.27
CA LEU A 338 -15.12 5.38 5.13
C LEU A 338 -16.55 5.51 5.64
N LYS A 339 -17.25 6.57 5.24
CA LYS A 339 -18.55 6.91 5.77
C LYS A 339 -19.69 6.33 4.95
N ALA A 340 -20.69 5.79 5.63
CA ALA A 340 -21.95 5.42 5.01
C ALA A 340 -22.81 6.68 4.67
N PRO A 341 -23.67 6.64 3.63
CA PRO A 341 -23.80 5.55 2.66
C PRO A 341 -22.62 5.49 1.69
N PHE A 342 -22.34 4.29 1.16
CA PHE A 342 -21.22 4.06 0.26
C PHE A 342 -21.60 4.33 -1.20
N ASP A 343 -22.30 5.42 -1.47
CA ASP A 343 -22.82 5.85 -2.79
C ASP A 343 -21.97 6.95 -3.44
N GLY A 344 -20.77 7.22 -2.88
CA GLY A 344 -19.87 8.28 -3.32
C GLY A 344 -20.16 9.67 -2.74
N SER A 345 -21.34 9.88 -2.13
CA SER A 345 -21.72 11.20 -1.57
C SER A 345 -20.91 11.58 -0.33
N GLN A 346 -20.26 10.61 0.32
CA GLN A 346 -19.50 10.79 1.56
C GLN A 346 -17.98 10.63 1.37
N PHE A 347 -17.49 10.71 0.15
CA PHE A 347 -16.05 10.64 -0.10
C PHE A 347 -15.32 11.80 0.58
N THR A 348 -14.31 11.48 1.42
CA THR A 348 -13.51 12.44 2.20
C THR A 348 -12.04 12.44 1.79
N TYR A 349 -11.58 11.39 1.12
CA TYR A 349 -10.21 11.23 0.61
C TYR A 349 -10.16 11.46 -0.91
N ALA A 350 -11.12 12.24 -1.42
CA ALA A 350 -11.19 12.58 -2.83
C ALA A 350 -10.05 13.51 -3.21
N ASP A 351 -9.38 13.18 -4.29
CA ASP A 351 -8.46 14.10 -4.92
C ASP A 351 -9.21 15.28 -5.50
N LEU A 352 -8.72 16.47 -5.19
CA LEU A 352 -9.22 17.68 -5.80
C LEU A 352 -8.65 17.79 -7.21
N ARG A 353 -9.52 18.10 -8.15
CA ARG A 353 -9.14 18.44 -9.51
C ARG A 353 -9.10 19.94 -9.70
N ASP A 354 -8.34 20.39 -10.70
CA ASP A 354 -8.42 21.78 -11.12
C ASP A 354 -9.80 22.09 -11.74
N ALA A 355 -10.05 23.37 -12.00
CA ALA A 355 -11.31 23.83 -12.57
C ALA A 355 -11.56 23.29 -14.00
N ASP A 356 -10.55 22.79 -14.67
CA ASP A 356 -10.59 22.25 -16.02
C ASP A 356 -10.65 20.72 -16.02
N ASP A 357 -10.85 20.11 -14.83
CA ASP A 357 -10.94 18.66 -14.62
C ASP A 357 -9.65 17.90 -14.98
N ASN A 358 -8.50 18.60 -14.99
CA ASN A 358 -7.25 17.90 -15.17
C ASN A 358 -6.85 17.19 -13.88
N PRO A 359 -6.37 15.95 -13.99
CA PRO A 359 -5.74 15.33 -12.85
C PRO A 359 -4.54 16.18 -12.50
N LEU A 360 -4.57 16.60 -11.28
CA LEU A 360 -3.49 17.38 -10.80
C LEU A 360 -2.38 16.41 -10.45
N GLY A 361 -1.50 16.13 -11.38
CA GLY A 361 -0.20 15.58 -11.07
C GLY A 361 0.56 16.41 -10.06
N LYS A 362 -0.09 17.46 -9.57
CA LYS A 362 0.27 18.22 -8.45
C LYS A 362 -0.93 18.40 -7.65
N HIS A 363 -1.11 17.78 -6.82
CA HIS A 363 -2.04 17.68 -6.05
C HIS A 363 -2.19 18.55 -5.13
N LEU A 364 -2.82 18.98 -5.15
CA LEU A 364 -3.66 18.40 -4.64
C LEU A 364 -4.33 18.86 -3.50
N TYR A 365 -3.85 19.53 -2.67
CA TYR A 365 -4.45 20.19 -1.57
C TYR A 365 -3.99 21.62 -1.57
N ASP A 366 -4.35 22.37 -2.63
CA ASP A 366 -4.45 23.82 -2.51
C ASP A 366 -5.29 24.10 -1.29
N GLY A 367 -4.66 24.43 -0.19
CA GLY A 367 -5.34 24.70 1.09
C GLY A 367 -4.86 23.89 2.28
N LYS A 368 -4.04 22.83 2.10
CA LYS A 368 -3.33 22.25 3.23
C LYS A 368 -2.16 23.15 3.65
N PRO A 369 -1.93 23.30 4.95
CA PRO A 369 -0.79 24.08 5.43
C PRO A 369 0.52 23.43 4.98
N SER A 370 1.50 24.26 4.66
CA SER A 370 2.86 23.76 4.43
C SER A 370 3.49 23.26 5.73
N PRO A 371 4.44 22.31 5.66
CA PRO A 371 5.22 21.89 6.81
C PRO A 371 5.87 23.09 7.53
N TRP A 372 6.16 22.94 8.80
CA TRP A 372 6.80 23.98 9.58
C TRP A 372 7.86 23.44 10.54
N PHE A 373 8.90 24.23 10.76
CA PHE A 373 9.84 23.98 11.84
C PHE A 373 9.35 24.63 13.13
N SER A 374 9.51 23.94 14.24
CA SER A 374 9.18 24.47 15.57
C SER A 374 9.95 25.75 15.87
N GLU A 375 9.35 26.66 16.65
CA GLU A 375 9.99 27.91 17.04
C GLU A 375 11.32 27.66 17.75
N GLY A 376 12.36 28.38 17.33
CA GLY A 376 13.73 28.21 17.83
C GLY A 376 14.58 27.14 17.12
N SER A 377 14.02 26.43 16.14
CA SER A 377 14.77 25.51 15.30
C SER A 377 15.91 26.23 14.57
N SER A 378 17.06 25.59 14.49
CA SER A 378 18.26 26.14 13.85
C SER A 378 19.11 25.05 13.21
N LEU A 379 20.00 25.44 12.29
CA LEU A 379 20.98 24.57 11.67
C LEU A 379 22.26 24.51 12.52
N ALA A 380 22.77 23.31 12.78
CA ALA A 380 24.14 23.11 13.25
C ALA A 380 25.03 22.76 12.07
N LEU A 381 26.19 23.42 11.94
CA LEU A 381 27.09 23.26 10.81
C LEU A 381 28.49 22.84 11.25
N GLU A 382 29.02 21.80 10.59
CA GLU A 382 30.43 21.43 10.61
C GLU A 382 31.03 21.77 9.24
N VAL A 383 31.97 22.71 9.21
CA VAL A 383 32.48 23.29 7.96
C VAL A 383 33.93 22.90 7.73
N SER A 384 34.22 22.42 6.52
CA SER A 384 35.57 22.17 6.01
C SER A 384 35.96 23.17 4.91
N SER A 385 37.09 22.96 4.26
CA SER A 385 37.49 23.75 3.11
C SER A 385 36.75 23.44 1.82
N SER A 386 36.08 22.28 1.72
CA SER A 386 35.42 21.78 0.51
C SER A 386 34.03 21.20 0.75
N SER A 387 33.54 21.16 2.00
CA SER A 387 32.23 20.61 2.35
C SER A 387 31.63 21.28 3.58
N VAL A 388 30.33 21.12 3.72
CA VAL A 388 29.58 21.46 4.93
C VAL A 388 28.70 20.26 5.30
N THR A 389 28.76 19.87 6.57
CA THR A 389 27.80 18.93 7.16
C THR A 389 26.76 19.74 7.92
N VAL A 390 25.50 19.60 7.56
CA VAL A 390 24.38 20.25 8.22
C VAL A 390 23.58 19.24 9.02
N THR A 391 23.29 19.59 10.29
CA THR A 391 22.34 18.87 11.15
C THR A 391 21.16 19.79 11.44
N PHE A 392 19.94 19.27 11.29
CA PHE A 392 18.70 20.01 11.48
C PHE A 392 17.63 19.14 12.14
N PRO A 393 16.69 19.76 12.91
CA PRO A 393 15.59 19.03 13.51
C PRO A 393 14.56 18.63 12.44
N GLN A 394 13.78 17.58 12.74
CA GLN A 394 12.57 17.26 11.97
C GLN A 394 11.60 18.44 12.01
N ALA A 395 10.84 18.62 10.95
CA ALA A 395 9.74 19.56 10.88
C ALA A 395 8.43 18.84 11.20
N ASP A 396 7.42 19.60 11.57
CA ASP A 396 6.06 19.13 11.79
C ASP A 396 5.20 19.38 10.55
N ASP A 397 4.14 18.60 10.39
CA ASP A 397 3.13 18.72 9.34
C ASP A 397 1.77 18.24 9.84
N ASN A 398 0.67 18.62 9.15
CA ASN A 398 -0.65 18.08 9.47
C ASN A 398 -0.88 16.66 8.94
N ASP A 399 -0.07 16.21 7.98
CA ASP A 399 -0.09 14.86 7.42
C ASP A 399 1.28 14.19 7.64
N CYS A 400 2.23 14.36 6.70
CA CYS A 400 3.59 13.89 6.92
C CYS A 400 4.61 14.72 6.14
N VAL A 401 5.73 15.01 6.77
CA VAL A 401 6.92 15.52 6.07
C VAL A 401 7.55 14.36 5.32
N SER A 402 7.54 14.38 3.99
CA SER A 402 8.10 13.30 3.18
C SER A 402 9.62 13.41 3.02
N ARG A 403 10.12 14.62 2.80
CA ARG A 403 11.54 14.87 2.51
C ARG A 403 11.98 16.29 2.88
N TYR A 404 13.28 16.49 2.83
CA TYR A 404 13.91 17.80 2.96
C TYR A 404 14.69 18.15 1.70
N SER A 405 14.56 19.39 1.22
CA SER A 405 15.45 19.98 0.23
C SER A 405 16.52 20.81 0.93
N ILE A 406 17.80 20.60 0.56
CA ILE A 406 18.95 21.28 1.12
C ILE A 406 19.69 21.97 -0.01
N ALA A 407 19.97 23.26 0.12
CA ALA A 407 20.70 24.03 -0.91
C ALA A 407 21.79 24.89 -0.28
N VAL A 408 22.98 24.88 -0.90
CA VAL A 408 24.09 25.78 -0.57
C VAL A 408 24.28 26.75 -1.72
N THR A 409 24.22 28.04 -1.41
CA THR A 409 24.34 29.16 -2.38
C THR A 409 25.61 29.95 -2.12
N ASP A 410 26.42 30.18 -3.15
CA ASP A 410 27.53 31.13 -3.09
C ASP A 410 26.97 32.56 -2.94
N VAL A 411 27.34 33.25 -1.85
CA VAL A 411 26.77 34.56 -1.51
C VAL A 411 27.19 35.64 -2.52
N GLU A 412 28.39 35.55 -3.10
CA GLU A 412 28.92 36.53 -4.06
C GLU A 412 28.25 36.36 -5.43
N LEU A 413 28.09 35.12 -5.88
CA LEU A 413 27.55 34.80 -7.20
C LEU A 413 26.02 34.72 -7.21
N ASN A 414 25.39 34.50 -6.06
CA ASN A 414 23.98 34.19 -5.89
C ASN A 414 23.55 32.95 -6.70
N GLU A 415 24.40 31.93 -6.73
CA GLU A 415 24.21 30.68 -7.46
C GLU A 415 24.23 29.50 -6.50
N VAL A 416 23.33 28.54 -6.71
CA VAL A 416 23.34 27.28 -5.98
C VAL A 416 24.51 26.42 -6.44
N VAL A 417 25.44 26.13 -5.55
CA VAL A 417 26.66 25.36 -5.83
C VAL A 417 26.58 23.91 -5.40
N ALA A 418 25.69 23.58 -4.46
CA ALA A 418 25.42 22.21 -4.04
C ALA A 418 23.97 22.09 -3.55
N SER A 419 23.34 20.99 -3.83
CA SER A 419 21.99 20.67 -3.33
C SER A 419 21.81 19.20 -3.10
N ALA A 420 20.84 18.84 -2.25
CA ALA A 420 20.42 17.48 -1.99
C ALA A 420 18.92 17.44 -1.67
N SER A 421 18.32 16.28 -1.90
CA SER A 421 17.02 15.91 -1.37
C SER A 421 17.21 14.67 -0.48
N VAL A 422 16.64 14.68 0.72
CA VAL A 422 16.78 13.58 1.68
C VAL A 422 15.42 13.25 2.27
N PHE A 423 15.09 11.98 2.41
CA PHE A 423 13.86 11.55 3.09
C PHE A 423 13.86 11.93 4.56
N SER A 424 12.70 12.25 5.10
CA SER A 424 12.52 12.55 6.52
C SER A 424 12.65 11.31 7.42
N LEU A 425 12.58 10.11 6.84
CA LEU A 425 12.50 8.81 7.50
C LEU A 425 11.17 8.57 8.26
N PHE A 426 10.10 9.25 7.86
CA PHE A 426 8.76 9.16 8.47
C PHE A 426 8.20 7.73 8.53
N TYR A 427 8.55 6.89 7.55
CA TYR A 427 8.18 5.48 7.48
C TYR A 427 8.83 4.60 8.58
N LEU A 428 9.77 5.13 9.36
CA LEU A 428 10.35 4.43 10.51
C LEU A 428 9.53 4.62 11.79
N ASN A 429 8.44 5.38 11.75
CA ASN A 429 7.50 5.58 12.85
C ASN A 429 8.22 5.95 14.16
N SER A 430 8.09 5.15 15.24
CA SER A 430 8.76 5.43 16.53
C SER A 430 10.30 5.44 16.49
N ASP A 431 10.91 4.84 15.45
CA ASP A 431 12.37 4.90 15.24
C ASP A 431 12.81 6.10 14.40
N MET A 432 11.89 6.99 14.01
CA MET A 432 12.25 8.20 13.26
C MET A 432 13.18 9.08 14.12
N PRO A 433 14.36 9.46 13.60
CA PRO A 433 15.29 10.28 14.38
C PRO A 433 14.77 11.71 14.57
N GLU A 434 15.04 12.32 15.72
CA GLU A 434 14.64 13.71 16.00
C GLU A 434 15.39 14.74 15.12
N THR A 435 16.56 14.38 14.62
CA THR A 435 17.40 15.23 13.76
C THR A 435 17.97 14.44 12.60
N LEU A 436 18.15 15.11 11.47
CA LEU A 436 18.85 14.56 10.30
C LEU A 436 20.17 15.28 10.06
N THR A 437 21.13 14.54 9.50
CA THR A 437 22.46 15.05 9.16
C THR A 437 22.78 14.73 7.69
N HIS A 438 23.24 15.73 6.95
CA HIS A 438 23.65 15.54 5.56
C HIS A 438 24.90 16.36 5.21
N THR A 439 25.77 15.81 4.36
CA THR A 439 27.02 16.47 3.94
C THR A 439 26.94 16.88 2.46
N LEU A 440 27.16 18.17 2.20
CA LEU A 440 27.30 18.69 0.86
C LEU A 440 28.74 19.07 0.57
N SER A 441 29.23 18.72 -0.60
CA SER A 441 30.61 18.91 -1.05
C SER A 441 30.66 19.85 -2.26
N GLY A 442 31.87 20.22 -2.70
CA GLY A 442 32.08 21.08 -3.88
C GLY A 442 32.28 22.55 -3.54
N LEU A 443 32.54 22.88 -2.27
CA LEU A 443 32.79 24.23 -1.83
C LEU A 443 34.23 24.68 -2.18
N ALA A 444 34.42 25.99 -2.42
CA ALA A 444 35.72 26.60 -2.59
C ALA A 444 36.23 27.13 -1.24
N PRO A 445 37.53 26.89 -0.90
CA PRO A 445 38.10 27.36 0.34
C PRO A 445 38.00 28.89 0.52
N GLY A 446 37.66 29.33 1.73
CA GLY A 446 37.61 30.72 2.11
C GLY A 446 36.43 31.53 1.60
N LYS A 447 35.56 30.94 0.75
CA LYS A 447 34.36 31.61 0.25
C LYS A 447 33.22 31.60 1.28
N GLU A 448 32.30 32.53 1.13
CA GLU A 448 31.11 32.67 1.96
C GLU A 448 29.90 32.09 1.25
N TYR A 449 29.08 31.31 2.03
CA TYR A 449 27.92 30.60 1.54
C TYR A 449 26.73 30.82 2.46
N SER A 450 25.53 30.70 1.90
CA SER A 450 24.31 30.46 2.65
C SER A 450 23.87 29.03 2.45
N ILE A 451 23.37 28.39 3.51
CA ILE A 451 22.69 27.12 3.43
C ILE A 451 21.24 27.27 3.87
N GLU A 452 20.33 26.65 3.14
CA GLU A 452 18.94 26.56 3.55
C GLU A 452 18.46 25.11 3.52
N VAL A 453 17.56 24.78 4.46
CA VAL A 453 16.84 23.50 4.56
C VAL A 453 15.37 23.82 4.59
N ARG A 454 14.60 23.13 3.73
CA ARG A 454 13.14 23.21 3.65
C ARG A 454 12.55 21.82 3.80
N ALA A 455 11.50 21.69 4.58
CA ALA A 455 10.68 20.51 4.62
C ALA A 455 9.68 20.52 3.47
N CYS A 456 9.42 19.35 2.91
CA CYS A 456 8.41 19.13 1.86
C CYS A 456 7.48 17.99 2.34
N ASP A 457 6.17 18.20 2.23
CA ASP A 457 5.18 17.16 2.49
C ASP A 457 4.98 16.22 1.29
N SER A 458 4.06 15.28 1.40
CA SER A 458 3.70 14.35 0.34
C SER A 458 2.99 15.01 -0.85
N TYR A 459 2.51 16.22 -0.68
CA TYR A 459 1.77 17.00 -1.69
C TYR A 459 2.59 18.15 -2.30
N GLU A 460 3.91 18.15 -2.11
CA GLU A 460 4.84 19.16 -2.62
C GLU A 460 4.69 20.54 -1.98
N ASN A 461 3.94 20.70 -0.86
CA ASN A 461 3.98 21.95 -0.11
C ASN A 461 5.32 22.08 0.61
N VAL A 462 5.84 23.29 0.68
CA VAL A 462 7.20 23.56 1.14
C VAL A 462 7.20 24.53 2.31
N SER A 463 7.94 24.21 3.35
CA SER A 463 8.10 25.06 4.55
C SER A 463 8.84 26.38 4.26
N ALA A 464 8.70 27.35 5.17
CA ALA A 464 9.70 28.38 5.33
C ALA A 464 11.08 27.73 5.61
N PRO A 465 12.19 28.26 5.06
CA PRO A 465 13.50 27.66 5.26
C PRO A 465 14.10 27.92 6.64
N LEU A 466 14.81 26.94 7.20
CA LEU A 466 15.89 27.23 8.13
C LEU A 466 17.10 27.69 7.33
N ARG A 467 17.79 28.75 7.80
CA ARG A 467 18.92 29.34 7.08
C ARG A 467 20.10 29.60 8.01
N SER A 468 21.32 29.47 7.46
CA SER A 468 22.56 29.89 8.13
C SER A 468 23.57 30.41 7.09
N LEU A 469 24.39 31.37 7.51
CA LEU A 469 25.56 31.80 6.78
C LEU A 469 26.80 31.12 7.33
N PHE A 470 27.75 30.77 6.45
CA PHE A 470 29.02 30.17 6.87
C PHE A 470 30.13 30.50 5.86
N ARG A 471 31.38 30.36 6.30
CA ARG A 471 32.55 30.48 5.45
C ARG A 471 33.32 29.16 5.41
N ALA A 472 33.56 28.61 4.22
CA ALA A 472 34.43 27.45 4.05
C ALA A 472 35.84 27.76 4.62
N THR A 473 36.40 26.81 5.34
CA THR A 473 37.73 27.01 5.94
C THR A 473 38.77 27.21 4.86
N SER A 474 39.81 28.02 5.13
CA SER A 474 40.93 28.15 4.21
C SER A 474 41.67 26.79 4.14
N SER A 475 42.16 26.44 2.96
CA SER A 475 43.06 25.30 2.84
C SER A 475 44.26 25.54 3.78
N ALA A 476 44.56 24.56 4.65
CA ALA A 476 45.83 24.62 5.31
C ALA A 476 46.93 24.67 4.24
N LEU A 477 47.75 25.73 4.22
CA LEU A 477 48.96 25.73 3.40
C LEU A 477 49.80 24.54 3.79
N PRO A 478 50.31 23.75 2.84
CA PRO A 478 51.11 22.55 3.12
C PRO A 478 52.38 22.90 3.89
#